data_fb2619cbd653f3099e7437870d9f8a9c
#
_entry.id   fb2619cbd653f3099e7437870d9f8a9c
#
_cell.length_a   1.000
_cell.length_b   1.000
_cell.length_c   1.000
_cell.angle_alpha   90.00
_cell.angle_beta   90.00
_cell.angle_gamma   90.00
#
_symmetry.space_group_name_H-M   'P 1'
#
loop_
_entity.id
_entity.type
_entity.pdbx_description
1 polymer ?
#
loop_
_entity_poly.entity_id
_entity_poly.type
_entity_poly.pdbx_seq_one_letter_code
_entity_poly.pdbx_strand_id
1 'polypeptide(L)'
;MPRPIAQRIFRVFGWTFGIVVFLALATLTRIDWRDFKEMDYYQETVARLDSLNFESSEGEIWLAGWSSVNATPSSPAKLVGYKPRGRYEFVLDSSFVKALVISNGKSTVAFLNFELMIVHPYLQGRINQAISDSGLALDYVYFTATHTHSGIGGHIPGLIGKLAFGSYDEKIVKFLEDKTLEGLRSAMA
;
A
#
# COMPACT_ATOMS: atom_id res chain seq x y z
N MET A 1 54.82 10.84 15.89
CA MET A 1 55.10 9.72 14.99
C MET A 1 53.76 9.18 14.44
N PRO A 2 53.57 9.02 13.14
CA PRO A 2 52.34 8.45 12.60
C PRO A 2 52.26 7.00 13.01
N ARG A 3 51.05 6.58 13.47
CA ARG A 3 50.77 5.18 13.88
C ARG A 3 50.98 4.23 12.70
N PRO A 4 51.62 3.05 12.94
CA PRO A 4 51.85 2.08 11.87
C PRO A 4 50.55 1.68 11.20
N ILE A 5 50.60 1.46 9.88
CA ILE A 5 49.45 1.15 9.03
C ILE A 5 48.63 -0.03 9.59
N ALA A 6 49.28 -1.05 10.13
CA ALA A 6 48.65 -2.19 10.77
C ALA A 6 47.69 -1.80 11.93
N GLN A 7 48.09 -0.81 12.76
CA GLN A 7 47.22 -0.36 13.87
C GLN A 7 46.00 0.42 13.36
N ARG A 8 46.12 1.14 12.24
CA ARG A 8 44.99 1.81 11.61
C ARG A 8 43.98 0.77 11.06
N ILE A 9 44.49 -0.23 10.36
CA ILE A 9 43.67 -1.33 9.81
C ILE A 9 42.93 -2.06 10.96
N PHE A 10 43.64 -2.40 12.04
CA PHE A 10 43.03 -3.10 13.18
C PHE A 10 41.93 -2.27 13.85
N ARG A 11 42.11 -0.95 13.96
CA ARG A 11 41.09 -0.04 14.50
C ARG A 11 39.85 0.05 13.59
N VAL A 12 40.06 0.20 12.29
CA VAL A 12 38.94 0.23 11.33
C VAL A 12 38.16 -1.08 11.41
N PHE A 13 38.86 -2.21 11.43
CA PHE A 13 38.23 -3.53 11.56
C PHE A 13 37.43 -3.67 12.87
N GLY A 14 38.00 -3.22 13.99
CA GLY A 14 37.33 -3.22 15.29
C GLY A 14 36.05 -2.36 15.31
N TRP A 15 36.12 -1.15 14.74
CA TRP A 15 34.95 -0.28 14.62
C TRP A 15 33.86 -0.88 13.70
N THR A 16 34.27 -1.41 12.55
CA THR A 16 33.32 -2.06 11.61
C THR A 16 32.63 -3.26 12.26
N PHE A 17 33.42 -4.12 12.94
CA PHE A 17 32.87 -5.25 13.67
C PHE A 17 31.92 -4.81 14.79
N GLY A 18 32.31 -3.79 15.59
CA GLY A 18 31.45 -3.22 16.63
C GLY A 18 30.13 -2.67 16.09
N ILE A 19 30.16 -1.96 14.95
CA ILE A 19 28.95 -1.47 14.29
C ILE A 19 28.06 -2.62 13.80
N VAL A 20 28.64 -3.65 13.19
CA VAL A 20 27.88 -4.81 12.71
C VAL A 20 27.22 -5.55 13.89
N VAL A 21 27.96 -5.78 14.98
CA VAL A 21 27.40 -6.39 16.18
C VAL A 21 26.30 -5.53 16.79
N PHE A 22 26.52 -4.23 16.89
CA PHE A 22 25.51 -3.29 17.39
C PHE A 22 24.24 -3.33 16.52
N LEU A 23 24.37 -3.27 15.20
CA LEU A 23 23.24 -3.36 14.29
C LEU A 23 22.51 -4.71 14.41
N ALA A 24 23.26 -5.81 14.52
CA ALA A 24 22.68 -7.13 14.73
C ALA A 24 21.86 -7.18 16.04
N LEU A 25 22.44 -6.70 17.15
CA LEU A 25 21.74 -6.67 18.45
C LEU A 25 20.54 -5.71 18.45
N ALA A 26 20.59 -4.62 17.68
CA ALA A 26 19.50 -3.64 17.60
C ALA A 26 18.37 -4.06 16.65
N THR A 27 18.64 -4.92 15.67
CA THR A 27 17.66 -5.27 14.62
C THR A 27 17.20 -6.72 14.65
N LEU A 28 18.00 -7.63 15.22
CA LEU A 28 17.62 -9.04 15.33
C LEU A 28 16.83 -9.25 16.62
N THR A 29 15.61 -9.75 16.47
CA THR A 29 14.78 -10.18 17.58
C THR A 29 14.77 -11.70 17.66
N ARG A 30 14.61 -12.23 18.87
CA ARG A 30 14.43 -13.66 19.05
C ARG A 30 13.10 -14.09 18.45
N ILE A 31 13.12 -15.14 17.64
CA ILE A 31 11.89 -15.73 17.10
C ILE A 31 11.11 -16.33 18.27
N ASP A 32 9.84 -15.95 18.38
CA ASP A 32 8.91 -16.56 19.30
C ASP A 32 8.28 -17.80 18.64
N TRP A 33 8.51 -18.97 19.24
CA TRP A 33 8.06 -20.26 18.72
C TRP A 33 6.75 -20.73 19.37
N ARG A 34 6.10 -19.89 20.19
CA ARG A 34 4.77 -20.21 20.73
C ARG A 34 3.77 -20.35 19.59
N ASP A 35 2.72 -21.12 19.82
CA ASP A 35 1.58 -21.14 18.89
C ASP A 35 1.06 -19.72 18.70
N PHE A 36 0.76 -19.35 17.47
CA PHE A 36 0.27 -17.99 17.17
C PHE A 36 -1.01 -17.65 17.92
N LYS A 37 -1.82 -18.66 18.28
CA LYS A 37 -3.03 -18.49 19.08
C LYS A 37 -2.73 -18.07 20.53
N GLU A 38 -1.54 -18.31 21.02
CA GLU A 38 -1.09 -17.89 22.36
C GLU A 38 -0.47 -16.49 22.37
N MET A 39 -0.31 -15.90 21.18
CA MET A 39 0.24 -14.56 21.02
C MET A 39 -0.79 -13.48 21.34
N ASP A 40 -0.32 -12.42 21.98
CA ASP A 40 -1.18 -11.30 22.42
C ASP A 40 -1.98 -10.71 21.27
N TYR A 41 -1.35 -10.52 20.10
CA TYR A 41 -2.03 -9.97 18.92
C TYR A 41 -3.22 -10.83 18.45
N TYR A 42 -3.13 -12.16 18.58
CA TYR A 42 -4.22 -13.06 18.22
C TYR A 42 -5.36 -12.96 19.24
N GLN A 43 -5.02 -13.03 20.51
CA GLN A 43 -6.02 -12.93 21.60
C GLN A 43 -6.75 -11.57 21.57
N GLU A 44 -6.00 -10.49 21.38
CA GLU A 44 -6.58 -9.14 21.23
C GLU A 44 -7.49 -9.05 20.00
N THR A 45 -7.07 -9.64 18.87
CA THR A 45 -7.88 -9.65 17.64
C THR A 45 -9.17 -10.43 17.84
N VAL A 46 -9.13 -11.62 18.43
CA VAL A 46 -10.32 -12.43 18.72
C VAL A 46 -11.24 -11.69 19.67
N ALA A 47 -10.71 -11.18 20.79
CA ALA A 47 -11.50 -10.40 21.75
C ALA A 47 -12.16 -9.19 21.11
N ARG A 48 -11.46 -8.51 20.20
CA ARG A 48 -12.02 -7.39 19.45
C ARG A 48 -13.12 -7.82 18.51
N LEU A 49 -12.95 -8.93 17.78
CA LEU A 49 -13.97 -9.48 16.90
C LEU A 49 -15.22 -9.90 17.68
N ASP A 50 -15.06 -10.54 18.84
CA ASP A 50 -16.16 -10.96 19.70
C ASP A 50 -16.92 -9.75 20.30
N SER A 51 -16.25 -8.61 20.46
CA SER A 51 -16.85 -7.37 20.93
C SER A 51 -17.61 -6.58 19.87
N LEU A 52 -17.47 -6.95 18.57
CA LEU A 52 -18.16 -6.26 17.49
C LEU A 52 -19.65 -6.67 17.48
N ASN A 53 -20.49 -5.69 17.72
CA ASN A 53 -21.93 -5.84 17.47
C ASN A 53 -22.16 -5.56 15.98
N PHE A 54 -22.43 -6.59 15.23
CA PHE A 54 -22.86 -6.46 13.83
C PHE A 54 -24.35 -6.16 13.81
N GLU A 55 -24.70 -4.90 13.65
CA GLU A 55 -26.07 -4.56 13.29
C GLU A 55 -26.27 -4.89 11.81
N SER A 56 -27.07 -5.91 11.52
CA SER A 56 -27.46 -6.19 10.14
C SER A 56 -28.45 -5.11 9.71
N SER A 57 -28.07 -4.29 8.72
CA SER A 57 -29.04 -3.42 8.06
C SER A 57 -29.75 -4.21 6.97
N GLU A 58 -30.96 -4.68 7.25
CA GLU A 58 -31.79 -5.27 6.21
C GLU A 58 -32.29 -4.14 5.28
N GLY A 59 -31.89 -4.22 4.02
CA GLY A 59 -32.37 -3.35 2.95
C GLY A 59 -33.36 -4.11 2.08
N GLU A 60 -34.31 -3.38 1.45
CA GLU A 60 -35.33 -4.00 0.59
C GLU A 60 -34.81 -4.28 -0.83
N ILE A 61 -33.81 -3.54 -1.28
CA ILE A 61 -33.29 -3.60 -2.66
C ILE A 61 -31.76 -3.65 -2.60
N TRP A 62 -31.19 -4.60 -3.33
CA TRP A 62 -29.76 -4.69 -3.55
C TRP A 62 -29.42 -4.16 -4.92
N LEU A 63 -28.52 -3.19 -4.95
CA LEU A 63 -27.93 -2.59 -6.16
C LEU A 63 -26.45 -2.91 -6.20
N ALA A 64 -25.94 -3.21 -7.38
CA ALA A 64 -24.52 -3.39 -7.60
C ALA A 64 -24.11 -2.74 -8.91
N GLY A 65 -23.02 -1.97 -8.88
CA GLY A 65 -22.41 -1.40 -10.07
C GLY A 65 -20.92 -1.63 -10.06
N TRP A 66 -20.32 -1.67 -11.22
CA TRP A 66 -18.88 -1.88 -11.35
C TRP A 66 -18.29 -1.05 -12.47
N SER A 67 -16.99 -0.82 -12.37
CA SER A 67 -16.22 -0.13 -13.39
C SER A 67 -14.80 -0.68 -13.50
N SER A 68 -14.16 -0.39 -14.63
CA SER A 68 -12.75 -0.64 -14.86
C SER A 68 -12.16 0.54 -15.60
N VAL A 69 -11.35 1.35 -14.93
CA VAL A 69 -10.77 2.59 -15.45
C VAL A 69 -9.29 2.40 -15.73
N ASN A 70 -8.84 2.76 -16.92
CA ASN A 70 -7.43 2.70 -17.26
C ASN A 70 -6.63 3.68 -16.38
N ALA A 71 -5.72 3.13 -15.62
CA ALA A 71 -4.82 3.83 -14.71
C ALA A 71 -3.35 3.75 -15.15
N THR A 72 -3.12 3.64 -16.46
CA THR A 72 -1.80 3.76 -17.05
C THR A 72 -1.49 5.23 -17.31
N PRO A 73 -0.47 5.84 -16.68
CA PRO A 73 -0.10 7.23 -16.95
C PRO A 73 0.26 7.44 -18.42
N SER A 74 -0.14 8.58 -18.98
CA SER A 74 0.22 8.95 -20.37
C SER A 74 1.70 9.29 -20.54
N SER A 75 2.39 9.62 -19.47
CA SER A 75 3.83 9.89 -19.44
C SER A 75 4.57 8.80 -18.70
N PRO A 76 5.80 8.42 -19.15
CA PRO A 76 6.56 7.36 -18.50
C PRO A 76 6.71 7.54 -16.99
N ALA A 77 6.11 6.65 -16.23
CA ALA A 77 6.22 6.58 -14.77
C ALA A 77 7.31 5.59 -14.35
N LYS A 78 7.77 5.69 -13.10
CA LYS A 78 8.71 4.73 -12.53
C LYS A 78 8.01 3.39 -12.34
N LEU A 79 8.77 2.31 -12.56
CA LEU A 79 8.32 0.95 -12.34
C LEU A 79 8.73 0.46 -10.95
N VAL A 80 7.92 -0.40 -10.38
CA VAL A 80 8.21 -1.18 -9.16
C VAL A 80 8.54 -2.63 -9.49
N GLY A 81 9.04 -3.39 -8.53
CA GLY A 81 9.31 -4.80 -8.66
C GLY A 81 10.62 -5.21 -8.01
N TYR A 82 11.18 -6.34 -8.45
CA TYR A 82 12.34 -6.98 -7.81
C TYR A 82 13.64 -6.15 -7.83
N LYS A 83 13.74 -5.15 -8.69
CA LYS A 83 14.89 -4.23 -8.76
C LYS A 83 14.39 -2.81 -8.92
N PRO A 84 15.15 -1.80 -8.46
CA PRO A 84 14.91 -0.42 -8.83
C PRO A 84 14.93 -0.34 -10.36
N ARG A 85 13.76 -0.18 -10.97
CA ARG A 85 13.62 -0.05 -12.42
C ARG A 85 13.57 1.43 -12.78
N GLY A 86 13.98 1.73 -14.01
CA GLY A 86 13.79 3.05 -14.61
C GLY A 86 12.32 3.38 -14.81
N ARG A 87 12.07 4.32 -15.71
CA ARG A 87 10.71 4.57 -16.22
C ARG A 87 10.40 3.54 -17.30
N TYR A 88 9.12 3.21 -17.49
CA TYR A 88 8.73 2.34 -18.59
C TYR A 88 9.01 3.04 -19.94
N GLU A 89 9.34 2.25 -20.94
CA GLU A 89 9.60 2.71 -22.32
C GLU A 89 8.39 2.46 -23.21
N PHE A 90 7.64 1.42 -22.91
CA PHE A 90 6.39 1.06 -23.59
C PHE A 90 5.45 0.36 -22.63
N VAL A 91 4.18 0.30 -22.99
CA VAL A 91 3.12 -0.38 -22.25
C VAL A 91 2.72 -1.61 -23.04
N LEU A 92 2.93 -2.80 -22.46
CA LEU A 92 2.47 -4.05 -23.04
C LEU A 92 0.98 -4.23 -22.74
N ASP A 93 0.65 -4.14 -21.44
CA ASP A 93 -0.72 -4.20 -20.92
C ASP A 93 -0.99 -2.98 -20.05
N SER A 94 -2.17 -2.41 -20.18
CA SER A 94 -2.60 -1.29 -19.33
C SER A 94 -2.85 -1.73 -17.89
N SER A 95 -2.58 -0.84 -16.94
CA SER A 95 -3.00 -1.00 -15.54
C SER A 95 -4.36 -0.40 -15.31
N PHE A 96 -5.14 -0.98 -14.41
CA PHE A 96 -6.50 -0.53 -14.14
C PHE A 96 -6.73 -0.27 -12.65
N VAL A 97 -7.66 0.65 -12.38
CA VAL A 97 -8.40 0.75 -11.13
C VAL A 97 -9.79 0.20 -11.39
N LYS A 98 -10.19 -0.79 -10.61
CA LYS A 98 -11.51 -1.43 -10.71
C LYS A 98 -12.30 -1.11 -9.46
N ALA A 99 -13.56 -0.76 -9.63
CA ALA A 99 -14.48 -0.49 -8.53
C ALA A 99 -15.69 -1.42 -8.64
N LEU A 100 -16.08 -2.01 -7.51
CA LEU A 100 -17.37 -2.65 -7.30
C LEU A 100 -18.06 -1.93 -6.17
N VAL A 101 -19.24 -1.40 -6.41
CA VAL A 101 -20.06 -0.73 -5.40
C VAL A 101 -21.32 -1.55 -5.18
N ILE A 102 -21.64 -1.81 -3.92
CA ILE A 102 -22.83 -2.56 -3.52
C ILE A 102 -23.60 -1.72 -2.51
N SER A 103 -24.89 -1.56 -2.74
CA SER A 103 -25.80 -0.86 -1.83
C SER A 103 -27.03 -1.70 -1.53
N ASN A 104 -27.49 -1.67 -0.29
CA ASN A 104 -28.79 -2.25 0.11
C ASN A 104 -29.87 -1.18 0.35
N GLY A 105 -29.63 0.04 -0.13
CA GLY A 105 -30.52 1.20 0.08
C GLY A 105 -30.32 1.91 1.42
N LYS A 106 -29.62 1.29 2.40
CA LYS A 106 -29.26 1.89 3.68
C LYS A 106 -27.77 2.12 3.83
N SER A 107 -26.99 1.17 3.34
CA SER A 107 -25.52 1.24 3.39
C SER A 107 -24.95 0.98 2.00
N THR A 108 -23.89 1.67 1.67
CA THR A 108 -23.17 1.57 0.40
C THR A 108 -21.70 1.27 0.65
N VAL A 109 -21.21 0.20 0.07
CA VAL A 109 -19.85 -0.30 0.24
C VAL A 109 -19.13 -0.31 -1.11
N ALA A 110 -17.91 0.19 -1.16
CA ALA A 110 -17.06 0.12 -2.33
C ALA A 110 -15.88 -0.85 -2.10
N PHE A 111 -15.61 -1.69 -3.08
CA PHE A 111 -14.41 -2.51 -3.18
C PHE A 111 -13.56 -1.95 -4.32
N LEU A 112 -12.38 -1.46 -3.98
CA LEU A 112 -11.42 -0.91 -4.94
C LEU A 112 -10.26 -1.89 -5.12
N ASN A 113 -10.00 -2.24 -6.38
CA ASN A 113 -8.84 -3.05 -6.74
C ASN A 113 -7.91 -2.26 -7.64
N PHE A 114 -6.66 -2.20 -7.25
CA PHE A 114 -5.59 -1.50 -7.96
C PHE A 114 -4.62 -2.51 -8.57
N GLU A 115 -4.29 -2.34 -9.82
CA GLU A 115 -3.19 -3.07 -10.45
C GLU A 115 -1.85 -2.41 -10.09
N LEU A 116 -1.60 -2.41 -8.79
CA LEU A 116 -0.39 -1.93 -8.13
C LEU A 116 0.25 -3.07 -7.33
N MET A 117 1.49 -2.88 -6.92
CA MET A 117 2.16 -3.81 -6.02
C MET A 117 1.51 -3.80 -4.63
N ILE A 118 1.19 -2.63 -4.11
CA ILE A 118 0.46 -2.45 -2.84
C ILE A 118 -0.35 -1.15 -2.87
N VAL A 119 -1.42 -1.09 -2.07
CA VAL A 119 -2.06 0.15 -1.69
C VAL A 119 -1.51 0.56 -0.32
N HIS A 120 -0.48 1.41 -0.32
CA HIS A 120 0.16 1.88 0.90
C HIS A 120 -0.80 2.75 1.73
N PRO A 121 -0.77 2.73 3.08
CA PRO A 121 -1.65 3.55 3.93
C PRO A 121 -1.67 5.05 3.56
N TYR A 122 -0.55 5.60 3.11
CA TYR A 122 -0.49 6.98 2.62
C TYR A 122 -1.42 7.21 1.41
N LEU A 123 -1.35 6.34 0.38
CA LEU A 123 -2.21 6.43 -0.79
C LEU A 123 -3.68 6.19 -0.40
N GLN A 124 -3.94 5.22 0.46
CA GLN A 124 -5.27 4.96 1.00
C GLN A 124 -5.87 6.20 1.70
N GLY A 125 -5.08 6.87 2.55
CA GLY A 125 -5.50 8.11 3.22
C GLY A 125 -5.83 9.22 2.23
N ARG A 126 -5.00 9.40 1.20
CA ARG A 126 -5.21 10.39 0.13
C ARG A 126 -6.49 10.10 -0.66
N ILE A 127 -6.74 8.85 -1.03
CA ILE A 127 -7.95 8.45 -1.75
C ILE A 127 -9.19 8.60 -0.88
N ASN A 128 -9.15 8.21 0.39
CA ASN A 128 -10.26 8.41 1.31
C ASN A 128 -10.61 9.89 1.47
N GLN A 129 -9.61 10.77 1.55
CA GLN A 129 -9.84 12.21 1.58
C GLN A 129 -10.49 12.70 0.29
N ALA A 130 -9.99 12.27 -0.86
CA ALA A 130 -10.57 12.65 -2.16
C ALA A 130 -12.02 12.15 -2.31
N ILE A 131 -12.34 10.95 -1.82
CA ILE A 131 -13.73 10.43 -1.78
C ILE A 131 -14.60 11.32 -0.90
N SER A 132 -14.15 11.64 0.31
CA SER A 132 -14.86 12.53 1.24
C SER A 132 -15.13 13.90 0.60
N ASP A 133 -14.12 14.50 -0.01
CA ASP A 133 -14.21 15.82 -0.65
C ASP A 133 -15.12 15.82 -1.90
N SER A 134 -15.28 14.65 -2.52
CA SER A 134 -16.11 14.48 -3.73
C SER A 134 -17.61 14.42 -3.45
N GLY A 135 -18.02 14.24 -2.19
CA GLY A 135 -19.41 14.08 -1.78
C GLY A 135 -20.04 12.73 -2.16
N LEU A 136 -19.24 11.74 -2.57
CA LEU A 136 -19.75 10.39 -2.82
C LEU A 136 -20.20 9.72 -1.50
N ALA A 137 -21.44 9.26 -1.46
CA ALA A 137 -22.04 8.63 -0.29
C ALA A 137 -21.59 7.15 -0.20
N LEU A 138 -20.50 6.91 0.48
CA LEU A 138 -19.94 5.57 0.76
C LEU A 138 -19.74 5.41 2.26
N ASP A 139 -20.31 4.35 2.84
CA ASP A 139 -20.14 4.06 4.26
C ASP A 139 -18.81 3.36 4.52
N TYR A 140 -18.40 2.47 3.60
CA TYR A 140 -17.17 1.71 3.73
C TYR A 140 -16.45 1.59 2.38
N VAL A 141 -15.11 1.66 2.44
CA VAL A 141 -14.25 1.47 1.27
C VAL A 141 -13.17 0.45 1.59
N TYR A 142 -13.13 -0.63 0.83
CA TYR A 142 -12.10 -1.68 0.92
C TYR A 142 -11.10 -1.53 -0.21
N PHE A 143 -9.81 -1.57 0.16
CA PHE A 143 -8.71 -1.44 -0.78
C PHE A 143 -8.01 -2.78 -0.98
N THR A 144 -7.79 -3.16 -2.22
CA THR A 144 -7.02 -4.34 -2.61
C THR A 144 -6.02 -3.99 -3.70
N ALA A 145 -4.98 -4.80 -3.83
CA ALA A 145 -4.00 -4.69 -4.91
C ALA A 145 -3.72 -6.07 -5.51
N THR A 146 -3.43 -6.10 -6.80
CA THR A 146 -3.06 -7.35 -7.51
C THR A 146 -1.67 -7.84 -7.15
N HIS A 147 -0.87 -7.04 -6.46
CA HIS A 147 0.53 -7.28 -6.13
C HIS A 147 1.42 -7.46 -7.36
N THR A 148 1.11 -6.74 -8.44
CA THR A 148 1.92 -6.78 -9.67
C THR A 148 3.32 -6.20 -9.42
N HIS A 149 4.35 -6.90 -9.91
CA HIS A 149 5.74 -6.47 -9.84
C HIS A 149 6.23 -5.78 -11.12
N SER A 150 5.32 -5.45 -12.01
CA SER A 150 5.59 -4.69 -13.24
C SER A 150 4.71 -3.45 -13.40
N GLY A 151 4.06 -3.02 -12.30
CA GLY A 151 3.23 -1.83 -12.26
C GLY A 151 4.02 -0.53 -12.01
N ILE A 152 3.26 0.55 -11.89
CA ILE A 152 3.79 1.89 -11.63
C ILE A 152 4.16 2.09 -10.15
N GLY A 153 5.23 2.88 -9.95
CA GLY A 153 5.67 3.35 -8.62
C GLY A 153 5.48 4.85 -8.43
N GLY A 154 6.15 5.38 -7.41
CA GLY A 154 6.13 6.80 -7.11
C GLY A 154 4.99 7.25 -6.19
N HIS A 155 4.14 6.34 -5.74
CA HIS A 155 3.00 6.65 -4.87
C HIS A 155 3.28 6.48 -3.37
N ILE A 156 4.51 6.11 -2.98
CA ILE A 156 4.91 5.89 -1.59
C ILE A 156 5.98 6.89 -1.17
N PRO A 157 5.74 7.75 -0.16
CA PRO A 157 6.73 8.70 0.33
C PRO A 157 7.82 8.03 1.19
N GLY A 158 8.87 8.78 1.46
CA GLY A 158 9.94 8.41 2.38
C GLY A 158 11.06 7.59 1.73
N LEU A 159 12.07 7.24 2.55
CA LEU A 159 13.29 6.57 2.09
C LEU A 159 13.01 5.15 1.56
N ILE A 160 12.21 4.38 2.29
CA ILE A 160 11.84 3.01 1.88
C ILE A 160 11.00 3.06 0.59
N GLY A 161 10.05 4.00 0.50
CA GLY A 161 9.29 4.25 -0.71
C GLY A 161 10.20 4.52 -1.91
N LYS A 162 11.19 5.40 -1.73
CA LYS A 162 12.17 5.74 -2.77
C LYS A 162 12.99 4.53 -3.23
N LEU A 163 13.42 3.68 -2.31
CA LEU A 163 14.29 2.53 -2.61
C LEU A 163 13.52 1.38 -3.27
N ALA A 164 12.29 1.08 -2.80
CA ALA A 164 11.52 -0.07 -3.23
C ALA A 164 10.51 0.26 -4.35
N PHE A 165 9.92 1.47 -4.34
CA PHE A 165 8.81 1.87 -5.22
C PHE A 165 9.13 3.07 -6.13
N GLY A 166 10.38 3.51 -6.15
CA GLY A 166 10.79 4.70 -6.88
C GLY A 166 10.51 6.00 -6.11
N SER A 167 11.19 7.09 -6.54
CA SER A 167 11.00 8.39 -5.88
C SER A 167 9.54 8.83 -5.94
N TYR A 168 9.07 9.33 -4.82
CA TYR A 168 7.72 9.89 -4.69
C TYR A 168 7.44 10.93 -5.78
N ASP A 169 6.24 10.87 -6.35
CA ASP A 169 5.74 11.78 -7.36
C ASP A 169 4.28 12.10 -7.07
N GLU A 170 4.02 13.33 -6.64
CA GLU A 170 2.68 13.82 -6.32
C GLU A 170 1.71 13.69 -7.50
N LYS A 171 2.22 13.82 -8.74
CA LYS A 171 1.39 13.68 -9.95
C LYS A 171 0.83 12.28 -10.11
N ILE A 172 1.61 11.25 -9.72
CA ILE A 172 1.14 9.86 -9.73
C ILE A 172 0.07 9.63 -8.66
N VAL A 173 0.25 10.19 -7.46
CA VAL A 173 -0.77 10.10 -6.40
C VAL A 173 -2.07 10.75 -6.85
N LYS A 174 -1.99 11.99 -7.34
CA LYS A 174 -3.15 12.74 -7.83
C LYS A 174 -3.84 12.02 -8.99
N PHE A 175 -3.07 11.47 -9.91
CA PHE A 175 -3.60 10.68 -11.02
C PHE A 175 -4.38 9.44 -10.53
N LEU A 176 -3.86 8.72 -9.53
CA LEU A 176 -4.56 7.57 -8.93
C LEU A 176 -5.83 7.98 -8.18
N GLU A 177 -5.80 9.13 -7.47
CA GLU A 177 -7.00 9.72 -6.86
C GLU A 177 -8.08 9.99 -7.92
N ASP A 178 -7.72 10.69 -9.00
CA ASP A 178 -8.66 11.06 -10.07
C ASP A 178 -9.24 9.83 -10.76
N LYS A 179 -8.41 8.80 -11.05
CA LYS A 179 -8.87 7.54 -11.64
C LYS A 179 -9.76 6.73 -10.70
N THR A 180 -9.51 6.81 -9.42
CA THR A 180 -10.39 6.18 -8.41
C THR A 180 -11.76 6.86 -8.37
N LEU A 181 -11.80 8.19 -8.34
CA LEU A 181 -13.07 8.93 -8.36
C LEU A 181 -13.83 8.72 -9.67
N GLU A 182 -13.15 8.66 -10.81
CA GLU A 182 -13.74 8.30 -12.10
C GLU A 182 -14.40 6.92 -12.03
N GLY A 183 -13.68 5.93 -11.49
CA GLY A 183 -14.19 4.57 -11.34
C GLY A 183 -15.39 4.50 -10.41
N LEU A 184 -15.33 5.12 -9.26
CA LEU A 184 -16.45 5.15 -8.32
C LEU A 184 -17.69 5.80 -8.90
N ARG A 185 -17.57 6.96 -9.55
CA ARG A 185 -18.70 7.62 -10.21
C ARG A 185 -19.31 6.73 -11.30
N SER A 186 -18.48 6.08 -12.09
CA SER A 186 -18.95 5.16 -13.14
C SER A 186 -19.64 3.92 -12.56
N ALA A 187 -19.19 3.39 -11.44
CA ALA A 187 -19.81 2.24 -10.79
C ALA A 187 -21.11 2.59 -10.07
N MET A 188 -21.32 3.86 -9.71
CA MET A 188 -22.51 4.35 -8.99
C MET A 188 -23.57 4.95 -9.93
N ALA A 189 -23.27 5.10 -11.23
CA ALA A 189 -24.20 5.64 -12.25
C ALA A 189 -25.17 4.56 -12.71
#